data_d9805b42810e48481e79c11bbf608e35
#
_entry.id   d9805b42810e48481e79c11bbf608e35
#
_cell.length_a   1.000
_cell.length_b   1.000
_cell.length_c   1.000
_cell.angle_alpha   90.00
_cell.angle_beta   90.00
_cell.angle_gamma   90.00
#
_symmetry.space_group_name_H-M   'P 1'
#
loop_
_entity.id
_entity.type
_entity.pdbx_description
1 polymer ?
#
loop_
_entity_poly.entity_id
_entity_poly.type
_entity_poly.pdbx_seq_one_letter_code
_entity_poly.pdbx_strand_id
1 'polypeptide(L)'
;MYKRQAIINLLQLAPEEKISAIIPVKDYEKDDNLFMVTRKGIVKKTPILEYSNVRKNGLAAINLREDDELIEVKVTNADSEIFLVTRDGMCIRFKETDVRNTGRTSMGVIGMTLSDNDEIVGMQLDHQGDSLLIVSENGMGKRTSMDEFTVQHRGGKGVKCYKITEKTGYVIGVKAVTDENEIMMITTEGIICLLYTSPSPRD
;
A
#
# COMPACT_ATOMS: atom_id res chain seq x y z
N MET A 1 31.88 8.65 9.05
CA MET A 1 31.68 7.19 9.29
C MET A 1 30.28 6.99 9.85
N TYR A 2 29.33 6.51 9.06
CA TYR A 2 27.97 6.28 9.54
C TYR A 2 27.96 5.02 10.42
N LYS A 3 27.65 5.17 11.70
CA LYS A 3 27.45 4.02 12.58
C LYS A 3 26.12 3.36 12.26
N ARG A 4 26.13 2.09 11.90
CA ARG A 4 24.89 1.29 11.80
C ARG A 4 24.34 1.11 13.21
N GLN A 5 23.14 1.62 13.45
CA GLN A 5 22.42 1.44 14.71
C GLN A 5 21.11 0.72 14.39
N ALA A 6 20.71 -0.20 15.24
CA ALA A 6 19.39 -0.81 15.14
C ALA A 6 18.32 0.26 15.36
N ILE A 7 17.30 0.27 14.53
CA ILE A 7 16.22 1.28 14.57
C ILE A 7 15.49 1.30 15.92
N ILE A 8 15.42 0.14 16.58
CA ILE A 8 14.86 -0.01 17.94
C ILE A 8 15.60 0.83 18.99
N ASN A 9 16.87 1.14 18.73
CA ASN A 9 17.66 2.02 19.64
C ASN A 9 17.34 3.51 19.45
N LEU A 10 16.66 3.86 18.36
CA LEU A 10 16.25 5.22 18.03
C LEU A 10 14.80 5.49 18.43
N LEU A 11 13.98 4.45 18.48
CA LEU A 11 12.56 4.50 18.77
C LEU A 11 12.26 3.70 20.04
N GLN A 12 11.49 4.28 20.95
CA GLN A 12 11.00 3.57 22.15
C GLN A 12 9.78 2.74 21.75
N LEU A 13 10.02 1.59 21.10
CA LEU A 13 8.96 0.66 20.71
C LEU A 13 8.59 -0.25 21.88
N ALA A 14 7.31 -0.49 22.10
CA ALA A 14 6.85 -1.55 22.97
C ALA A 14 7.15 -2.95 22.34
N PRO A 15 7.23 -4.02 23.14
CA PRO A 15 7.57 -5.36 22.64
C PRO A 15 6.66 -5.87 21.52
N GLU A 16 5.40 -5.42 21.51
CA GLU A 16 4.37 -5.80 20.52
C GLU A 16 4.33 -4.89 19.29
N GLU A 17 5.02 -3.73 19.34
CA GLU A 17 5.00 -2.77 18.23
C GLU A 17 5.90 -3.21 17.09
N LYS A 18 5.39 -3.08 15.86
CA LYS A 18 6.10 -3.36 14.62
C LYS A 18 6.13 -2.12 13.73
N ILE A 19 7.25 -1.94 13.02
CA ILE A 19 7.38 -0.88 12.03
C ILE A 19 6.67 -1.32 10.75
N SER A 20 5.59 -0.63 10.36
CA SER A 20 4.83 -0.90 9.14
C SER A 20 5.40 -0.17 7.92
N ALA A 21 5.92 1.04 8.10
CA ALA A 21 6.49 1.84 7.01
C ALA A 21 7.57 2.80 7.52
N ILE A 22 8.50 3.15 6.65
CA ILE A 22 9.50 4.20 6.86
C ILE A 22 9.40 5.15 5.66
N ILE A 23 9.08 6.41 5.93
CA ILE A 23 8.89 7.44 4.90
C ILE A 23 9.85 8.59 5.18
N PRO A 24 10.78 8.90 4.25
CA PRO A 24 11.64 10.06 4.40
C PRO A 24 10.84 11.34 4.11
N VAL A 25 10.67 12.18 5.11
CA VAL A 25 10.06 13.50 4.99
C VAL A 25 11.16 14.54 4.99
N LYS A 26 11.31 15.29 3.90
CA LYS A 26 12.33 16.34 3.77
C LYS A 26 11.80 17.72 4.13
N ASP A 27 10.51 17.94 3.93
CA ASP A 27 9.86 19.23 4.08
C ASP A 27 8.42 19.03 4.58
N TYR A 28 8.11 19.66 5.71
CA TYR A 28 6.76 19.62 6.30
C TYR A 28 5.88 20.79 5.81
N GLU A 29 6.43 21.76 5.06
CA GLU A 29 5.69 22.93 4.58
C GLU A 29 4.98 22.67 3.25
N LYS A 30 5.21 21.51 2.62
CA LYS A 30 4.50 21.12 1.40
C LYS A 30 3.07 20.69 1.72
N ASP A 31 2.19 20.93 0.77
CA ASP A 31 0.78 20.48 0.78
C ASP A 31 0.63 18.95 0.60
N ASP A 32 1.67 18.21 0.96
CA ASP A 32 1.68 16.75 0.91
C ASP A 32 0.84 16.14 2.05
N ASN A 33 0.26 14.99 1.78
CA ASN A 33 -0.54 14.25 2.73
C ASN A 33 0.07 12.87 3.00
N LEU A 34 -0.16 12.34 4.19
CA LEU A 34 0.01 10.92 4.46
C LEU A 34 -1.31 10.20 4.18
N PHE A 35 -1.30 9.35 3.18
CA PHE A 35 -2.41 8.47 2.87
C PHE A 35 -2.15 7.10 3.47
N MET A 36 -3.08 6.63 4.29
CA MET A 36 -2.98 5.40 5.07
C MET A 36 -4.07 4.44 4.67
N VAL A 37 -3.77 3.16 4.67
CA VAL A 37 -4.76 2.10 4.45
C VAL A 37 -4.64 1.01 5.49
N THR A 38 -5.79 0.53 5.98
CA THR A 38 -5.86 -0.60 6.92
C THR A 38 -6.24 -1.89 6.21
N ARG A 39 -5.99 -3.01 6.86
CA ARG A 39 -6.32 -4.34 6.36
C ARG A 39 -7.82 -4.50 6.06
N LYS A 40 -8.68 -3.88 6.87
CA LYS A 40 -10.15 -3.91 6.69
C LYS A 40 -10.70 -2.87 5.71
N GLY A 41 -9.84 -2.24 4.89
CA GLY A 41 -10.25 -1.35 3.81
C GLY A 41 -10.61 0.06 4.25
N ILE A 42 -10.20 0.47 5.44
CA ILE A 42 -10.32 1.86 5.89
C ILE A 42 -9.16 2.66 5.32
N VAL A 43 -9.45 3.85 4.83
CA VAL A 43 -8.45 4.80 4.33
C VAL A 43 -8.52 6.11 5.10
N LYS A 44 -7.38 6.75 5.22
CA LYS A 44 -7.26 8.03 5.92
C LYS A 44 -6.25 8.90 5.21
N LYS A 45 -6.57 10.19 5.11
CA LYS A 45 -5.67 11.22 4.60
C LYS A 45 -5.45 12.28 5.66
N THR A 46 -4.19 12.57 5.96
CA THR A 46 -3.81 13.58 6.96
C THR A 46 -2.68 14.44 6.40
N PRO A 47 -2.79 15.79 6.44
CA PRO A 47 -1.70 16.66 6.01
C PRO A 47 -0.41 16.35 6.76
N ILE A 48 0.72 16.36 6.05
CA ILE A 48 2.02 16.04 6.65
C ILE A 48 2.43 17.04 7.73
N LEU A 49 1.94 18.29 7.63
CA LEU A 49 2.15 19.35 8.60
C LEU A 49 1.66 18.98 10.02
N GLU A 50 0.61 18.16 10.12
CA GLU A 50 0.10 17.65 11.41
C GLU A 50 1.14 16.86 12.21
N TYR A 51 2.21 16.42 11.55
CA TYR A 51 3.30 15.62 12.12
C TYR A 51 4.59 16.42 12.35
N SER A 52 4.61 17.74 12.10
CA SER A 52 5.81 18.58 12.26
C SER A 52 6.33 18.65 13.69
N ASN A 53 5.45 18.58 14.68
CA ASN A 53 5.80 18.64 16.10
C ASN A 53 5.92 17.25 16.73
N VAL A 54 6.97 16.53 16.39
CA VAL A 54 7.22 15.17 16.90
C VAL A 54 7.64 15.20 18.37
N ARG A 55 7.02 14.34 19.18
CA ARG A 55 7.40 14.11 20.57
C ARG A 55 8.32 12.89 20.68
N LYS A 56 9.11 12.79 21.76
CA LYS A 56 9.99 11.63 21.99
C LYS A 56 9.24 10.28 21.99
N ASN A 57 7.99 10.28 22.45
CA ASN A 57 7.13 9.10 22.50
C ASN A 57 6.31 8.89 21.21
N GLY A 58 6.67 9.58 20.11
CA GLY A 58 5.90 9.54 18.86
C GLY A 58 4.58 10.32 18.90
N LEU A 59 3.84 10.21 17.83
CA LEU A 59 2.52 10.80 17.66
C LEU A 59 1.55 9.74 17.13
N ALA A 60 0.36 9.64 17.73
CA ALA A 60 -0.70 8.81 17.16
C ALA A 60 -1.07 9.33 15.75
N ALA A 61 -1.02 8.45 14.76
CA ALA A 61 -1.28 8.77 13.37
C ALA A 61 -2.68 8.35 12.92
N ILE A 62 -3.24 7.31 13.50
CA ILE A 62 -4.55 6.77 13.19
C ILE A 62 -5.12 6.10 14.44
N ASN A 63 -6.43 6.13 14.60
CA ASN A 63 -7.11 5.33 15.61
C ASN A 63 -7.66 4.07 14.92
N LEU A 64 -7.01 2.94 15.15
CA LEU A 64 -7.40 1.66 14.58
C LEU A 64 -8.62 1.08 15.30
N ARG A 65 -9.45 0.35 14.57
CA ARG A 65 -10.49 -0.50 15.16
C ARG A 65 -9.85 -1.72 15.81
N GLU A 66 -10.58 -2.32 16.72
CA GLU A 66 -10.25 -3.64 17.25
C GLU A 66 -10.13 -4.64 16.08
N ASP A 67 -9.13 -5.48 16.05
CA ASP A 67 -8.82 -6.45 14.98
C ASP A 67 -8.50 -5.84 13.60
N ASP A 68 -8.13 -4.57 13.51
CA ASP A 68 -7.64 -3.97 12.27
C ASP A 68 -6.19 -3.53 12.41
N GLU A 69 -5.45 -3.52 11.32
CA GLU A 69 -4.06 -3.10 11.32
C GLU A 69 -3.73 -2.21 10.13
N LEU A 70 -2.74 -1.34 10.32
CA LEU A 70 -2.22 -0.48 9.27
C LEU A 70 -1.33 -1.31 8.32
N ILE A 71 -1.73 -1.37 7.04
CA ILE A 71 -1.02 -2.15 6.02
C ILE A 71 0.05 -1.31 5.33
N GLU A 72 -0.33 -0.12 4.90
CA GLU A 72 0.57 0.71 4.09
C GLU A 72 0.30 2.20 4.31
N VAL A 73 1.37 3.00 4.19
CA VAL A 73 1.33 4.46 4.24
C VAL A 73 2.13 5.00 3.07
N LYS A 74 1.58 5.97 2.34
CA LYS A 74 2.28 6.67 1.25
C LYS A 74 2.11 8.17 1.36
N VAL A 75 3.07 8.92 0.83
CA VAL A 75 2.94 10.37 0.64
C VAL A 75 2.19 10.61 -0.67
N THR A 76 1.20 11.50 -0.62
CA THR A 76 0.39 11.90 -1.76
C THR A 76 0.34 13.43 -1.86
N ASN A 77 0.06 13.96 -3.06
CA ASN A 77 0.10 15.39 -3.38
C ASN A 77 -1.25 15.96 -3.83
N ALA A 78 -2.34 15.39 -3.38
CA ALA A 78 -3.73 15.75 -3.70
C ALA A 78 -4.24 15.41 -5.11
N ASP A 79 -3.37 15.13 -6.08
CA ASP A 79 -3.75 14.77 -7.46
C ASP A 79 -3.63 13.28 -7.76
N SER A 80 -3.25 12.47 -6.75
CA SER A 80 -3.01 11.04 -6.93
C SER A 80 -4.31 10.24 -7.09
N GLU A 81 -4.21 9.17 -7.86
CA GLU A 81 -5.23 8.12 -7.87
C GLU A 81 -4.74 6.91 -7.09
N ILE A 82 -5.63 6.38 -6.28
CA ILE A 82 -5.34 5.32 -5.31
C ILE A 82 -5.87 4.00 -5.85
N PHE A 83 -5.01 2.99 -5.87
CA PHE A 83 -5.37 1.61 -6.15
C PHE A 83 -5.30 0.81 -4.86
N LEU A 84 -6.39 0.17 -4.47
CA LEU A 84 -6.42 -0.80 -3.39
C LEU A 84 -6.68 -2.19 -3.96
N VAL A 85 -5.85 -3.15 -3.58
CA VAL A 85 -5.96 -4.54 -4.04
C VAL A 85 -6.20 -5.45 -2.87
N THR A 86 -7.14 -6.39 -3.03
CA THR A 86 -7.51 -7.33 -1.99
C THR A 86 -6.92 -8.72 -2.21
N ARG A 87 -6.90 -9.51 -1.15
CA ARG A 87 -6.48 -10.91 -1.15
C ARG A 87 -7.29 -11.79 -2.11
N ASP A 88 -8.59 -11.51 -2.24
CA ASP A 88 -9.50 -12.23 -3.16
C ASP A 88 -9.40 -11.74 -4.61
N GLY A 89 -8.45 -10.85 -4.92
CA GLY A 89 -8.15 -10.40 -6.28
C GLY A 89 -9.13 -9.35 -6.79
N MET A 90 -9.68 -8.52 -5.91
CA MET A 90 -10.44 -7.34 -6.28
C MET A 90 -9.54 -6.11 -6.25
N CYS A 91 -9.82 -5.12 -7.10
CA CYS A 91 -9.10 -3.86 -7.17
C CYS A 91 -10.10 -2.70 -7.32
N ILE A 92 -9.90 -1.63 -6.57
CA ILE A 92 -10.61 -0.37 -6.76
C ILE A 92 -9.62 0.74 -7.07
N ARG A 93 -9.95 1.60 -8.04
CA ARG A 93 -9.23 2.83 -8.38
C ARG A 93 -10.13 4.01 -8.07
N PHE A 94 -9.66 4.96 -7.27
CA PHE A 94 -10.41 6.18 -6.94
C PHE A 94 -9.46 7.36 -6.74
N LYS A 95 -10.02 8.58 -6.84
CA LYS A 95 -9.22 9.80 -6.65
C LYS A 95 -8.94 10.04 -5.17
N GLU A 96 -7.73 10.48 -4.86
CA GLU A 96 -7.36 10.91 -3.51
C GLU A 96 -8.31 11.98 -2.96
N THR A 97 -8.83 12.85 -3.83
CA THR A 97 -9.76 13.93 -3.48
C THR A 97 -11.10 13.44 -2.92
N ASP A 98 -11.48 12.18 -3.18
CA ASP A 98 -12.67 11.55 -2.59
C ASP A 98 -12.50 11.31 -1.07
N VAL A 99 -11.27 11.38 -0.57
CA VAL A 99 -10.95 11.25 0.84
C VAL A 99 -10.60 12.63 1.41
N ARG A 100 -11.47 13.15 2.29
CA ARG A 100 -11.22 14.42 2.95
C ARG A 100 -10.03 14.35 3.91
N ASN A 101 -9.32 15.46 4.08
CA ASN A 101 -8.30 15.58 5.11
C ASN A 101 -8.91 15.44 6.50
N THR A 102 -8.25 14.70 7.37
CA THR A 102 -8.68 14.46 8.76
C THR A 102 -7.49 14.58 9.69
N GLY A 103 -7.77 14.96 10.94
CA GLY A 103 -6.75 15.06 11.98
C GLY A 103 -6.15 13.68 12.35
N ARG A 104 -5.00 13.68 13.02
CA ARG A 104 -4.20 12.47 13.34
C ARG A 104 -4.97 11.36 14.05
N THR A 105 -5.83 11.71 15.00
CA THR A 105 -6.55 10.75 15.87
C THR A 105 -7.86 10.22 15.28
N SER A 106 -8.18 10.52 14.01
CA SER A 106 -9.39 10.01 13.37
C SER A 106 -9.20 8.54 12.93
N MET A 107 -10.30 7.82 12.79
CA MET A 107 -10.32 6.42 12.34
C MET A 107 -10.23 6.29 10.82
N GLY A 108 -10.54 7.34 10.07
CA GLY A 108 -10.63 7.29 8.60
C GLY A 108 -12.04 6.99 8.09
N VAL A 109 -12.12 6.64 6.81
CA VAL A 109 -13.36 6.37 6.07
C VAL A 109 -13.21 5.07 5.27
N ILE A 110 -14.32 4.49 4.84
CA ILE A 110 -14.28 3.28 4.00
C ILE A 110 -13.67 3.65 2.64
N GLY A 111 -12.55 3.06 2.30
CA GLY A 111 -11.90 3.14 1.01
C GLY A 111 -12.44 2.09 0.03
N MET A 112 -12.59 0.86 0.51
CA MET A 112 -13.13 -0.25 -0.25
C MET A 112 -14.03 -1.11 0.63
N THR A 113 -15.18 -1.55 0.12
CA THR A 113 -16.05 -2.51 0.79
C THR A 113 -15.57 -3.91 0.46
N LEU A 114 -15.15 -4.63 1.49
CA LEU A 114 -14.63 -5.99 1.37
C LEU A 114 -15.74 -7.03 1.50
N SER A 115 -15.53 -8.18 0.87
CA SER A 115 -16.33 -9.38 1.12
C SER A 115 -15.94 -10.01 2.46
N ASP A 116 -16.75 -10.98 2.93
CA ASP A 116 -16.44 -11.70 4.16
C ASP A 116 -15.07 -12.39 4.05
N ASN A 117 -14.23 -12.20 5.07
CA ASN A 117 -12.87 -12.73 5.16
C ASN A 117 -11.86 -12.21 4.12
N ASP A 118 -12.23 -11.22 3.28
CA ASP A 118 -11.29 -10.56 2.39
C ASP A 118 -10.53 -9.45 3.13
N GLU A 119 -9.34 -9.11 2.64
CA GLU A 119 -8.47 -8.11 3.25
C GLU A 119 -7.68 -7.35 2.19
N ILE A 120 -7.31 -6.10 2.49
CA ILE A 120 -6.40 -5.34 1.65
C ILE A 120 -4.99 -5.92 1.80
N VAL A 121 -4.33 -6.17 0.66
CA VAL A 121 -2.94 -6.64 0.62
C VAL A 121 -1.95 -5.56 0.17
N GLY A 122 -2.44 -4.48 -0.40
CA GLY A 122 -1.57 -3.37 -0.77
C GLY A 122 -2.29 -2.19 -1.40
N MET A 123 -1.58 -1.06 -1.40
CA MET A 123 -1.99 0.20 -2.00
C MET A 123 -0.95 0.67 -3.01
N GLN A 124 -1.37 1.12 -4.18
CA GLN A 124 -0.48 1.73 -5.17
C GLN A 124 -1.02 3.09 -5.63
N LEU A 125 -0.14 3.92 -6.16
CA LEU A 125 -0.46 5.25 -6.69
C LEU A 125 -0.20 5.26 -8.20
N ASP A 126 -1.01 5.98 -8.96
CA ASP A 126 -0.92 6.09 -10.41
C ASP A 126 0.46 6.55 -10.93
N HIS A 127 1.09 7.50 -10.24
CA HIS A 127 2.39 8.04 -10.62
C HIS A 127 3.59 7.13 -10.30
N GLN A 128 3.37 5.96 -9.68
CA GLN A 128 4.44 5.01 -9.32
C GLN A 128 4.76 4.01 -10.43
N GLY A 129 3.97 3.97 -11.49
CA GLY A 129 4.15 3.07 -12.63
C GLY A 129 3.00 3.20 -13.62
N ASP A 130 3.04 2.43 -14.69
CA ASP A 130 1.99 2.35 -15.72
C ASP A 130 1.14 1.08 -15.60
N SER A 131 1.61 0.13 -14.82
CA SER A 131 1.01 -1.19 -14.67
C SER A 131 1.02 -1.66 -13.23
N LEU A 132 0.02 -2.46 -12.85
CA LEU A 132 0.00 -3.20 -11.59
C LEU A 132 0.53 -4.62 -11.83
N LEU A 133 1.60 -4.96 -11.14
CA LEU A 133 2.04 -6.34 -10.98
C LEU A 133 1.39 -6.91 -9.71
N ILE A 134 0.56 -7.92 -9.91
CA ILE A 134 -0.13 -8.64 -8.83
C ILE A 134 0.51 -10.02 -8.72
N VAL A 135 0.86 -10.42 -7.51
CA VAL A 135 1.52 -11.71 -7.22
C VAL A 135 0.68 -12.50 -6.22
N SER A 136 0.55 -13.79 -6.46
CA SER A 136 -0.19 -14.72 -5.60
C SER A 136 0.74 -15.65 -4.81
N GLU A 137 0.21 -16.29 -3.78
CA GLU A 137 0.96 -17.12 -2.84
C GLU A 137 1.68 -18.32 -3.49
N ASN A 138 1.15 -18.84 -4.60
CA ASN A 138 1.78 -19.92 -5.35
C ASN A 138 2.76 -19.42 -6.43
N GLY A 139 3.23 -18.16 -6.32
CA GLY A 139 4.25 -17.59 -7.20
C GLY A 139 3.76 -17.21 -8.59
N MET A 140 2.44 -17.20 -8.82
CA MET A 140 1.88 -16.75 -10.08
C MET A 140 1.72 -15.23 -10.08
N GLY A 141 2.17 -14.56 -11.15
CA GLY A 141 2.05 -13.12 -11.33
C GLY A 141 1.22 -12.75 -12.55
N LYS A 142 0.57 -11.60 -12.47
CA LYS A 142 -0.10 -10.95 -13.60
C LYS A 142 0.23 -9.47 -13.60
N ARG A 143 0.67 -8.95 -14.75
CA ARG A 143 0.81 -7.52 -15.00
C ARG A 143 -0.40 -7.03 -15.80
N THR A 144 -1.00 -5.93 -15.34
CA THR A 144 -2.18 -5.32 -15.98
C THR A 144 -1.94 -3.82 -16.04
N SER A 145 -2.19 -3.18 -17.20
CA SER A 145 -2.11 -1.73 -17.33
C SER A 145 -3.06 -1.05 -16.35
N MET A 146 -2.62 0.05 -15.75
CA MET A 146 -3.46 0.85 -14.87
C MET A 146 -4.68 1.44 -15.60
N ASP A 147 -4.57 1.66 -16.92
CA ASP A 147 -5.66 2.17 -17.74
C ASP A 147 -6.84 1.21 -17.91
N GLU A 148 -6.63 -0.08 -17.66
CA GLU A 148 -7.71 -1.07 -17.65
C GLU A 148 -8.65 -0.93 -16.44
N PHE A 149 -8.24 -0.17 -15.41
CA PHE A 149 -9.05 0.08 -14.22
C PHE A 149 -9.75 1.42 -14.33
N THR A 150 -11.07 1.40 -14.44
CA THR A 150 -11.87 2.64 -14.44
C THR A 150 -11.85 3.30 -13.07
N VAL A 151 -11.74 4.63 -13.05
CA VAL A 151 -11.84 5.42 -11.83
C VAL A 151 -13.26 5.32 -11.28
N GLN A 152 -13.40 4.96 -10.03
CA GLN A 152 -14.65 4.81 -9.30
C GLN A 152 -14.69 5.75 -8.09
N HIS A 153 -15.81 5.84 -7.43
CA HIS A 153 -15.86 6.45 -6.11
C HIS A 153 -15.35 5.46 -5.04
N ARG A 154 -14.66 5.97 -4.00
CA ARG A 154 -14.25 5.14 -2.86
C ARG A 154 -15.43 4.44 -2.22
N GLY A 155 -15.18 3.36 -1.51
CA GLY A 155 -16.21 2.59 -0.77
C GLY A 155 -16.94 1.57 -1.61
N GLY A 156 -16.68 1.49 -2.91
CA GLY A 156 -17.18 0.42 -3.78
C GLY A 156 -16.49 -0.93 -3.53
N LYS A 157 -16.98 -1.98 -4.16
CA LYS A 157 -16.38 -3.34 -4.13
C LYS A 157 -15.22 -3.50 -5.11
N GLY A 158 -15.04 -2.52 -6.04
CA GLY A 158 -14.04 -2.60 -7.09
C GLY A 158 -14.38 -3.60 -8.20
N VAL A 159 -13.37 -3.93 -8.99
CA VAL A 159 -13.46 -4.86 -10.12
C VAL A 159 -12.47 -6.02 -9.91
N LYS A 160 -12.73 -7.14 -10.56
CA LYS A 160 -11.83 -8.29 -10.47
C LYS A 160 -10.55 -8.03 -11.27
N CYS A 161 -9.42 -7.99 -10.59
CA CYS A 161 -8.09 -7.80 -11.19
C CYS A 161 -7.30 -9.10 -11.32
N TYR A 162 -7.59 -10.09 -10.46
CA TYR A 162 -6.91 -11.37 -10.45
C TYR A 162 -7.91 -12.52 -10.21
N LYS A 163 -7.71 -13.64 -10.91
CA LYS A 163 -8.57 -14.83 -10.76
C LYS A 163 -7.95 -15.79 -9.77
N ILE A 164 -8.56 -15.93 -8.61
CA ILE A 164 -8.18 -16.92 -7.58
C ILE A 164 -8.61 -18.31 -8.04
N THR A 165 -7.71 -19.27 -7.96
CA THR A 165 -7.90 -20.70 -8.24
C THR A 165 -7.01 -21.50 -7.30
N GLU A 166 -7.24 -22.80 -7.16
CA GLU A 166 -6.33 -23.67 -6.41
C GLU A 166 -4.87 -23.60 -6.89
N LYS A 167 -4.67 -23.42 -8.20
CA LYS A 167 -3.34 -23.28 -8.80
C LYS A 167 -2.65 -21.97 -8.44
N THR A 168 -3.39 -20.86 -8.41
CA THR A 168 -2.80 -19.55 -8.15
C THR A 168 -2.67 -19.25 -6.67
N GLY A 169 -3.61 -19.70 -5.84
CA GLY A 169 -3.75 -19.24 -4.48
C GLY A 169 -4.23 -17.78 -4.41
N TYR A 170 -4.25 -17.22 -3.21
CA TYR A 170 -4.67 -15.85 -2.94
C TYR A 170 -3.62 -14.82 -3.35
N VAL A 171 -4.04 -13.58 -3.56
CA VAL A 171 -3.11 -12.47 -3.80
C VAL A 171 -2.38 -12.13 -2.49
N ILE A 172 -1.05 -12.01 -2.58
CA ILE A 172 -0.20 -11.68 -1.42
C ILE A 172 0.51 -10.33 -1.58
N GLY A 173 0.52 -9.76 -2.78
CA GLY A 173 1.19 -8.49 -3.00
C GLY A 173 0.84 -7.86 -4.33
N VAL A 174 0.99 -6.54 -4.36
CA VAL A 174 0.82 -5.70 -5.54
C VAL A 174 1.93 -4.64 -5.58
N LYS A 175 2.44 -4.36 -6.78
CA LYS A 175 3.38 -3.26 -7.03
C LYS A 175 3.02 -2.54 -8.31
N ALA A 176 3.11 -1.21 -8.28
CA ALA A 176 3.14 -0.40 -9.49
C ALA A 176 4.51 -0.57 -10.15
N VAL A 177 4.53 -0.85 -11.43
CA VAL A 177 5.75 -1.14 -12.19
C VAL A 177 5.72 -0.46 -13.55
N THR A 178 6.91 -0.22 -14.10
CA THR A 178 7.16 0.19 -15.48
C THR A 178 7.91 -0.90 -16.23
N ASP A 179 8.13 -0.73 -17.53
CA ASP A 179 8.94 -1.66 -18.33
C ASP A 179 10.44 -1.66 -17.94
N GLU A 180 10.88 -0.63 -17.22
CA GLU A 180 12.28 -0.49 -16.79
C GLU A 180 12.56 -1.12 -15.43
N ASN A 181 11.53 -1.56 -14.71
CA ASN A 181 11.70 -2.09 -13.38
C ASN A 181 12.19 -3.55 -13.38
N GLU A 182 13.24 -3.79 -12.65
CA GLU A 182 13.67 -5.14 -12.27
C GLU A 182 12.99 -5.53 -10.95
N ILE A 183 12.50 -6.76 -10.88
CA ILE A 183 11.74 -7.24 -9.72
C ILE A 183 12.50 -8.39 -9.07
N MET A 184 12.71 -8.26 -7.78
CA MET A 184 13.24 -9.33 -6.93
C MET A 184 12.12 -9.87 -6.05
N MET A 185 11.86 -11.17 -6.14
CA MET A 185 10.96 -11.89 -5.24
C MET A 185 11.78 -12.79 -4.32
N ILE A 186 11.43 -12.77 -3.03
CA ILE A 186 12.08 -13.59 -2.02
C ILE A 186 10.99 -14.44 -1.38
N THR A 187 11.16 -15.76 -1.42
CA THR A 187 10.25 -16.71 -0.76
C THR A 187 10.46 -16.72 0.76
N THR A 188 9.50 -17.24 1.50
CA THR A 188 9.62 -17.44 2.96
C THR A 188 10.79 -18.33 3.34
N GLU A 189 11.24 -19.21 2.44
CA GLU A 189 12.42 -20.07 2.62
C GLU A 189 13.74 -19.37 2.26
N GLY A 190 13.69 -18.08 1.87
CA GLY A 190 14.86 -17.27 1.53
C GLY A 190 15.39 -17.50 0.09
N ILE A 191 14.61 -18.15 -0.77
CA ILE A 191 14.98 -18.30 -2.19
C ILE A 191 14.70 -16.99 -2.89
N ILE A 192 15.71 -16.48 -3.62
CA ILE A 192 15.64 -15.22 -4.38
C ILE A 192 15.39 -15.55 -5.85
N CYS A 193 14.35 -14.95 -6.42
CA CYS A 193 14.08 -14.96 -7.84
C CYS A 193 14.19 -13.54 -8.39
N LEU A 194 15.02 -13.33 -9.42
CA LEU A 194 15.12 -12.08 -10.18
C LEU A 194 14.30 -12.24 -11.46
N LEU A 195 13.34 -11.34 -11.65
CA LEU A 195 12.60 -11.23 -12.90
C LEU A 195 13.14 -10.02 -13.67
N TYR A 196 13.80 -10.30 -14.78
CA TYR A 196 14.18 -9.27 -15.73
C TYR A 196 13.02 -8.99 -16.67
N THR A 197 12.75 -7.72 -16.96
CA THR A 197 11.76 -7.30 -17.96
C THR A 197 12.30 -7.39 -19.39
N SER A 198 13.30 -8.23 -19.65
CA SER A 198 13.73 -8.53 -21.01
C SER A 198 12.61 -9.29 -21.73
N PRO A 199 12.19 -8.86 -22.93
CA PRO A 199 11.22 -9.64 -23.70
C PRO A 199 11.82 -11.02 -23.94
N SER A 200 11.13 -12.06 -23.48
CA SER A 200 11.46 -13.43 -23.85
C SER A 200 11.53 -13.49 -25.38
N PRO A 201 12.61 -14.04 -25.98
CA PRO A 201 12.57 -14.30 -27.40
C PRO A 201 11.35 -15.18 -27.67
N ARG A 202 10.43 -14.68 -28.48
CA ARG A 202 9.34 -15.52 -28.98
C ARG A 202 9.98 -16.52 -29.93
N ASP A 203 9.89 -17.78 -29.57
CA ASP A 203 10.09 -18.89 -30.50
C ASP A 203 9.04 -18.86 -31.59
#